data_bbdcdb8e3acaf10c67876d9ea6040740
#
_entry.id   bbdcdb8e3acaf10c67876d9ea6040740
#
_cell.length_a   1.000
_cell.length_b   1.000
_cell.length_c   1.000
_cell.angle_alpha   90.00
_cell.angle_beta   90.00
_cell.angle_gamma   90.00
#
_symmetry.space_group_name_H-M   'P 1'
#
loop_
_entity.id
_entity.type
_entity.pdbx_description
1 polymer ?
#
loop_
_entity_poly.entity_id
_entity_poly.type
_entity_poly.pdbx_seq_one_letter_code
_entity_poly.pdbx_strand_id
1 'polypeptide(L)'
;MRYAAFLRAINVGKHNRITMAELRALCAEAGLADVSTYLQTGNVLFESGLAAEDAATAIEDALVQRGLRNAPAVVRSLEHLEATIAGNPFAAFPAETHSRSVTLFRETLPPDVVAGANRQFHVVAVQQREILTAAPLERPQGLDINGWLSKQVRSEGTTRYFHVVEEVARLLRG
;
A
#
# COMPACT_ATOMS: atom_id res chain seq x y z
N MET A 1 6.68 17.85 2.26
CA MET A 1 7.20 16.48 2.47
C MET A 1 6.80 15.62 1.26
N ARG A 2 7.58 14.58 0.94
CA ARG A 2 7.29 13.64 -0.14
C ARG A 2 6.55 12.43 0.39
N TYR A 3 5.44 12.08 -0.28
CA TYR A 3 4.54 11.02 0.15
C TYR A 3 4.17 10.09 -1.00
N ALA A 4 3.81 8.85 -0.65
CA ALA A 4 3.05 7.96 -1.51
C ALA A 4 1.71 7.61 -0.88
N ALA A 5 0.64 7.66 -1.67
CA ALA A 5 -0.66 7.07 -1.34
C ALA A 5 -0.82 5.74 -2.05
N PHE A 6 -1.22 4.72 -1.30
CA PHE A 6 -1.57 3.40 -1.80
C PHE A 6 -3.09 3.25 -1.72
N LEU A 7 -3.76 3.37 -2.85
CA LEU A 7 -5.22 3.29 -2.93
C LEU A 7 -5.67 1.83 -2.99
N ARG A 8 -6.79 1.53 -2.32
CA ARG A 8 -7.42 0.23 -2.40
C ARG A 8 -8.59 0.24 -3.38
N ALA A 9 -8.87 -0.91 -3.98
CA ALA A 9 -10.04 -1.14 -4.85
C ALA A 9 -10.19 -0.18 -6.04
N ILE A 10 -9.08 0.40 -6.51
CA ILE A 10 -9.04 1.20 -7.74
C ILE A 10 -8.74 0.27 -8.92
N ASN A 11 -9.49 0.45 -10.01
CA ASN A 11 -9.33 -0.29 -11.27
C ASN A 11 -9.42 -1.82 -11.13
N VAL A 12 -10.11 -2.32 -10.11
CA VAL A 12 -10.36 -3.75 -9.90
C VAL A 12 -11.76 -4.09 -10.40
N GLY A 13 -11.85 -5.09 -11.29
CA GLY A 13 -13.13 -5.50 -11.87
C GLY A 13 -13.78 -4.39 -12.71
N LYS A 14 -15.09 -4.20 -12.58
CA LYS A 14 -15.89 -3.22 -13.34
C LYS A 14 -16.15 -1.91 -12.59
N HIS A 15 -15.82 -1.86 -11.31
CA HIS A 15 -16.08 -0.73 -10.42
C HIS A 15 -14.83 0.13 -10.20
N ASN A 16 -15.02 1.37 -9.73
CA ASN A 16 -13.96 2.30 -9.39
C ASN A 16 -12.92 2.47 -10.52
N ARG A 17 -13.42 2.63 -11.76
CA ARG A 17 -12.58 2.88 -12.92
C ARG A 17 -12.17 4.35 -12.98
N ILE A 18 -10.87 4.59 -13.03
CA ILE A 18 -10.26 5.91 -13.18
C ILE A 18 -8.96 5.77 -13.96
N THR A 19 -8.75 6.66 -14.92
CA THR A 19 -7.45 6.73 -15.59
C THR A 19 -6.40 7.35 -14.68
N MET A 20 -5.13 7.06 -14.92
CA MET A 20 -4.05 7.66 -14.12
C MET A 20 -3.96 9.19 -14.35
N ALA A 21 -4.36 9.68 -15.53
CA ALA A 21 -4.44 11.12 -15.80
C ALA A 21 -5.53 11.80 -14.94
N GLU A 22 -6.72 11.21 -14.87
CA GLU A 22 -7.80 11.70 -14.01
C GLU A 22 -7.41 11.65 -12.53
N LEU A 23 -6.78 10.55 -12.08
CA LEU A 23 -6.33 10.40 -10.71
C LEU A 23 -5.31 11.48 -10.32
N ARG A 24 -4.35 11.78 -11.20
CA ARG A 24 -3.39 12.87 -10.97
C ARG A 24 -4.08 14.23 -10.89
N ALA A 25 -5.03 14.50 -11.80
CA ALA A 25 -5.79 15.75 -11.78
C ALA A 25 -6.58 15.92 -10.48
N LEU A 26 -7.31 14.87 -10.04
CA LEU A 26 -8.04 14.88 -8.78
C LEU A 26 -7.15 15.18 -7.57
N CYS A 27 -5.98 14.53 -7.50
CA CYS A 27 -5.04 14.76 -6.41
C CYS A 27 -4.47 16.17 -6.43
N ALA A 28 -4.20 16.73 -7.62
CA ALA A 28 -3.74 18.12 -7.76
C ALA A 28 -4.84 19.12 -7.36
N GLU A 29 -6.09 18.89 -7.74
CA GLU A 29 -7.26 19.69 -7.33
C GLU A 29 -7.50 19.62 -5.82
N ALA A 30 -7.16 18.49 -5.17
CA ALA A 30 -7.17 18.33 -3.72
C ALA A 30 -6.01 19.04 -2.99
N GLY A 31 -5.17 19.81 -3.73
CA GLY A 31 -4.09 20.62 -3.15
C GLY A 31 -2.76 19.90 -2.98
N LEU A 32 -2.58 18.75 -3.61
CA LEU A 32 -1.31 18.02 -3.61
C LEU A 32 -0.41 18.51 -4.76
N ALA A 33 0.89 18.64 -4.51
CA ALA A 33 1.86 19.13 -5.48
C ALA A 33 2.66 17.97 -6.10
N ASP A 34 3.26 18.19 -7.26
CA ASP A 34 4.14 17.26 -7.99
C ASP A 34 3.58 15.84 -8.12
N VAL A 35 2.28 15.77 -8.44
CA VAL A 35 1.53 14.51 -8.48
C VAL A 35 1.96 13.66 -9.66
N SER A 36 2.41 12.46 -9.36
CA SER A 36 2.69 11.41 -10.34
C SER A 36 2.06 10.06 -9.90
N THR A 37 2.05 9.09 -10.80
CA THR A 37 1.48 7.76 -10.51
C THR A 37 2.40 6.67 -10.99
N TYR A 38 2.44 5.57 -10.26
CA TYR A 38 3.18 4.36 -10.64
C TYR A 38 2.24 3.17 -10.73
N LEU A 39 2.20 2.51 -11.89
CA LEU A 39 1.26 1.47 -12.27
C LEU A 39 -0.22 1.94 -12.21
N GLN A 40 -1.13 1.10 -12.71
CA GLN A 40 -2.57 1.40 -12.74
C GLN A 40 -3.32 0.97 -11.47
N THR A 41 -2.59 0.56 -10.44
CA THR A 41 -3.14 -0.01 -9.20
C THR A 41 -3.31 1.02 -8.09
N GLY A 42 -3.24 2.32 -8.42
CA GLY A 42 -3.50 3.41 -7.46
C GLY A 42 -2.32 3.67 -6.52
N ASN A 43 -1.09 3.73 -7.05
CA ASN A 43 0.05 4.27 -6.32
C ASN A 43 0.25 5.71 -6.79
N VAL A 44 0.01 6.68 -5.91
CA VAL A 44 0.13 8.12 -6.18
C VAL A 44 1.30 8.68 -5.39
N LEU A 45 2.21 9.35 -6.08
CA LEU A 45 3.35 10.02 -5.49
C LEU A 45 3.11 11.53 -5.54
N PHE A 46 3.41 12.25 -4.46
CA PHE A 46 3.12 13.68 -4.38
C PHE A 46 3.95 14.38 -3.29
N GLU A 47 3.96 15.70 -3.36
CA GLU A 47 4.44 16.57 -2.28
C GLU A 47 3.28 17.26 -1.58
N SER A 48 3.35 17.39 -0.25
CA SER A 48 2.35 18.11 0.54
C SER A 48 2.93 18.67 1.84
N GLY A 49 2.34 19.76 2.31
CA GLY A 49 2.54 20.28 3.66
C GLY A 49 1.60 19.65 4.70
N LEU A 50 0.60 18.88 4.27
CA LEU A 50 -0.34 18.20 5.15
C LEU A 50 0.33 17.02 5.88
N ALA A 51 -0.25 16.63 7.01
CA ALA A 51 0.07 15.34 7.63
C ALA A 51 -0.43 14.18 6.73
N ALA A 52 0.16 13.00 6.87
CA ALA A 52 -0.18 11.83 6.03
C ALA A 52 -1.67 11.47 6.08
N GLU A 53 -2.28 11.54 7.25
CA GLU A 53 -3.70 11.23 7.44
C GLU A 53 -4.63 12.28 6.79
N ASP A 54 -4.25 13.57 6.86
CA ASP A 54 -5.03 14.65 6.23
C ASP A 54 -4.92 14.56 4.70
N ALA A 55 -3.74 14.23 4.18
CA ALA A 55 -3.55 13.98 2.75
C ALA A 55 -4.36 12.75 2.28
N ALA A 56 -4.43 11.69 3.08
CA ALA A 56 -5.26 10.52 2.78
C ALA A 56 -6.74 10.91 2.69
N THR A 57 -7.23 11.68 3.65
CA THR A 57 -8.62 12.17 3.68
C THR A 57 -8.92 13.05 2.48
N ALA A 58 -8.02 13.99 2.11
CA ALA A 58 -8.20 14.85 0.94
C ALA A 58 -8.31 14.04 -0.37
N ILE A 59 -7.50 12.99 -0.52
CA ILE A 59 -7.57 12.09 -1.67
C ILE A 59 -8.90 11.32 -1.68
N GLU A 60 -9.31 10.76 -0.54
CA GLU A 60 -10.55 10.00 -0.40
C GLU A 60 -11.78 10.86 -0.73
N ASP A 61 -11.83 12.09 -0.22
CA ASP A 61 -12.91 13.04 -0.49
C ASP A 61 -13.00 13.39 -1.98
N ALA A 62 -11.87 13.63 -2.64
CA ALA A 62 -11.82 13.88 -4.07
C ALA A 62 -12.30 12.67 -4.89
N LEU A 63 -11.93 11.45 -4.50
CA LEU A 63 -12.42 10.22 -5.13
C LEU A 63 -13.93 10.05 -4.96
N VAL A 64 -14.47 10.32 -3.76
CA VAL A 64 -15.92 10.26 -3.47
C VAL A 64 -16.68 11.29 -4.31
N GLN A 65 -16.20 12.53 -4.43
CA GLN A 65 -16.80 13.56 -5.27
C GLN A 65 -16.84 13.17 -6.75
N ARG A 66 -15.81 12.42 -7.21
CA ARG A 66 -15.77 11.86 -8.57
C ARG A 66 -16.69 10.64 -8.75
N GLY A 67 -17.31 10.13 -7.67
CA GLY A 67 -18.20 8.97 -7.69
C GLY A 67 -17.53 7.62 -7.42
N LEU A 68 -16.23 7.62 -7.07
CA LEU A 68 -15.55 6.40 -6.64
C LEU A 68 -15.76 6.20 -5.13
N ARG A 69 -16.31 5.06 -4.75
CA ARG A 69 -16.63 4.75 -3.35
C ARG A 69 -15.81 3.58 -2.86
N ASN A 70 -15.58 3.53 -1.54
CA ASN A 70 -14.83 2.45 -0.89
C ASN A 70 -13.41 2.28 -1.48
N ALA A 71 -12.74 3.40 -1.73
CA ALA A 71 -11.36 3.46 -2.22
C ALA A 71 -10.45 4.12 -1.17
N PRO A 72 -10.24 3.48 -0.01
CA PRO A 72 -9.43 4.05 1.05
C PRO A 72 -7.97 4.23 0.60
N ALA A 73 -7.34 5.27 1.14
CA ALA A 73 -5.96 5.63 0.89
C ALA A 73 -5.10 5.38 2.14
N VAL A 74 -3.97 4.70 1.97
CA VAL A 74 -2.92 4.63 2.98
C VAL A 74 -1.75 5.47 2.52
N VAL A 75 -1.43 6.53 3.25
CA VAL A 75 -0.34 7.46 2.90
C VAL A 75 0.89 7.19 3.77
N ARG A 76 2.06 7.19 3.13
CA ARG A 76 3.36 7.04 3.79
C ARG A 76 4.35 8.08 3.28
N SER A 77 5.14 8.67 4.19
CA SER A 77 6.27 9.51 3.81
C SER A 77 7.38 8.68 3.19
N LEU A 78 8.25 9.33 2.41
CA LEU A 78 9.46 8.70 1.87
C LEU A 78 10.30 8.07 2.99
N GLU A 79 10.52 8.79 4.09
CA GLU A 79 11.27 8.32 5.25
C GLU A 79 10.67 7.01 5.83
N HIS A 80 9.34 6.94 5.94
CA HIS A 80 8.66 5.74 6.43
C HIS A 80 8.83 4.55 5.47
N LEU A 81 8.72 4.78 4.16
CA LEU A 81 8.94 3.73 3.16
C LEU A 81 10.40 3.25 3.18
N GLU A 82 11.36 4.15 3.32
CA GLU A 82 12.77 3.81 3.44
C GLU A 82 13.04 2.96 4.69
N ALA A 83 12.43 3.29 5.81
CA ALA A 83 12.51 2.48 7.03
C ALA A 83 11.90 1.08 6.83
N THR A 84 10.77 0.99 6.10
CA THR A 84 10.11 -0.28 5.81
C THR A 84 10.97 -1.22 4.96
N ILE A 85 11.71 -0.69 3.98
CA ILE A 85 12.55 -1.49 3.06
C ILE A 85 13.98 -1.70 3.58
N ALA A 86 14.40 -0.97 4.60
CA ALA A 86 15.76 -1.04 5.12
C ALA A 86 16.13 -2.43 5.63
N GLY A 87 17.42 -2.76 5.53
CA GLY A 87 17.97 -3.99 6.12
C GLY A 87 17.60 -5.28 5.38
N ASN A 88 17.07 -5.19 4.15
CA ASN A 88 16.69 -6.35 3.34
C ASN A 88 15.80 -7.36 4.11
N PRO A 89 14.57 -6.98 4.48
CA PRO A 89 13.72 -7.80 5.35
C PRO A 89 13.39 -9.17 4.76
N PHE A 90 13.54 -9.35 3.44
CA PHE A 90 13.28 -10.60 2.74
C PHE A 90 14.54 -11.41 2.39
N ALA A 91 15.65 -11.21 3.10
CA ALA A 91 16.91 -11.92 2.82
C ALA A 91 16.76 -13.46 2.79
N ALA A 92 15.90 -14.02 3.66
CA ALA A 92 15.60 -15.46 3.71
C ALA A 92 14.55 -15.94 2.67
N PHE A 93 13.95 -15.01 1.90
CA PHE A 93 12.87 -15.29 0.97
C PHE A 93 13.18 -14.68 -0.41
N PRO A 94 14.04 -15.32 -1.22
CA PRO A 94 14.45 -14.77 -2.53
C PRO A 94 13.27 -14.68 -3.50
N ALA A 95 13.31 -13.68 -4.39
CA ALA A 95 12.23 -13.39 -5.34
C ALA A 95 12.01 -14.51 -6.37
N GLU A 96 13.04 -15.32 -6.61
CA GLU A 96 13.03 -16.47 -7.52
C GLU A 96 12.14 -17.60 -7.02
N THR A 97 11.88 -17.66 -5.72
CA THR A 97 11.09 -18.72 -5.07
C THR A 97 9.88 -18.21 -4.33
N HIS A 98 9.85 -16.92 -3.97
CA HIS A 98 8.80 -16.34 -3.15
C HIS A 98 8.25 -15.05 -3.75
N SER A 99 6.95 -14.90 -3.70
CA SER A 99 6.27 -13.62 -3.83
C SER A 99 6.36 -12.87 -2.50
N ARG A 100 6.94 -11.68 -2.53
CA ARG A 100 7.17 -10.83 -1.37
C ARG A 100 6.19 -9.67 -1.38
N SER A 101 5.49 -9.42 -0.28
CA SER A 101 4.44 -8.41 -0.22
C SER A 101 4.51 -7.60 1.08
N VAL A 102 4.06 -6.36 1.00
CA VAL A 102 3.84 -5.45 2.13
C VAL A 102 2.36 -5.13 2.19
N THR A 103 1.73 -5.40 3.31
CA THR A 103 0.36 -4.93 3.60
C THR A 103 0.44 -3.74 4.53
N LEU A 104 -0.07 -2.60 4.07
CA LEU A 104 -0.05 -1.33 4.77
C LEU A 104 -1.41 -1.09 5.42
N PHE A 105 -1.41 -0.60 6.67
CA PHE A 105 -2.60 -0.27 7.45
C PHE A 105 -2.56 1.20 7.87
N ARG A 106 -3.71 1.81 8.09
CA ARG A 106 -3.79 3.19 8.63
C ARG A 106 -3.44 3.22 10.11
N GLU A 107 -3.90 2.23 10.86
CA GLU A 107 -3.73 2.12 12.30
C GLU A 107 -2.34 1.58 12.66
N THR A 108 -1.89 1.94 13.84
CA THR A 108 -0.74 1.30 14.46
C THR A 108 -1.11 -0.12 14.91
N LEU A 109 -0.27 -1.07 14.55
CA LEU A 109 -0.49 -2.49 14.82
C LEU A 109 0.08 -2.88 16.20
N PRO A 110 -0.65 -3.69 16.99
CA PRO A 110 -0.05 -4.36 18.13
C PRO A 110 1.06 -5.32 17.65
N PRO A 111 2.17 -5.46 18.39
CA PRO A 111 3.29 -6.30 17.97
C PRO A 111 2.94 -7.79 17.87
N ASP A 112 1.90 -8.22 18.54
CA ASP A 112 1.40 -9.61 18.58
C ASP A 112 0.14 -9.82 17.71
N VAL A 113 -0.21 -8.86 16.87
CA VAL A 113 -1.44 -8.88 16.06
C VAL A 113 -1.58 -10.11 15.16
N VAL A 114 -0.45 -10.71 14.78
CA VAL A 114 -0.41 -11.95 13.99
C VAL A 114 0.15 -13.08 14.85
N ALA A 115 -0.59 -13.45 15.86
CA ALA A 115 -0.29 -14.61 16.72
C ALA A 115 -0.86 -15.89 16.10
N GLY A 116 -0.20 -16.43 15.10
CA GLY A 116 -0.62 -17.69 14.49
C GLY A 116 0.06 -17.94 13.15
N ALA A 117 0.64 -19.12 13.00
CA ALA A 117 1.25 -19.52 11.74
C ALA A 117 0.18 -19.77 10.69
N ASN A 118 0.25 -19.05 9.57
CA ASN A 118 -0.44 -19.47 8.37
C ASN A 118 0.44 -20.49 7.63
N ARG A 119 -0.13 -21.65 7.25
CA ARG A 119 0.63 -22.70 6.55
C ARG A 119 0.89 -22.38 5.08
N GLN A 120 0.23 -21.37 4.53
CA GLN A 120 0.27 -21.03 3.11
C GLN A 120 1.25 -19.92 2.78
N PHE A 121 1.68 -19.12 3.77
CA PHE A 121 2.64 -18.04 3.63
C PHE A 121 3.34 -17.74 4.96
N HIS A 122 4.45 -17.02 4.89
CA HIS A 122 5.21 -16.60 6.06
C HIS A 122 4.91 -15.14 6.38
N VAL A 123 4.67 -14.82 7.65
CA VAL A 123 4.78 -13.47 8.17
C VAL A 123 6.26 -13.22 8.48
N VAL A 124 6.87 -12.37 7.67
CA VAL A 124 8.32 -12.08 7.75
C VAL A 124 8.61 -11.08 8.85
N ALA A 125 7.79 -10.04 8.94
CA ALA A 125 7.89 -9.01 9.98
C ALA A 125 6.53 -8.34 10.21
N VAL A 126 6.30 -7.91 11.45
CA VAL A 126 5.26 -6.96 11.82
C VAL A 126 5.97 -5.68 12.24
N GLN A 127 5.73 -4.61 11.51
CA GLN A 127 6.23 -3.27 11.80
C GLN A 127 5.09 -2.42 12.39
N GLN A 128 5.37 -1.16 12.68
CA GLN A 128 4.39 -0.30 13.35
C GLN A 128 3.04 -0.21 12.62
N ARG A 129 3.04 -0.19 11.29
CA ARG A 129 1.83 -0.06 10.44
C ARG A 129 1.87 -0.97 9.21
N GLU A 130 2.84 -1.86 9.11
CA GLU A 130 3.05 -2.77 7.98
C GLU A 130 3.21 -4.21 8.45
N ILE A 131 2.71 -5.12 7.62
CA ILE A 131 2.99 -6.55 7.76
C ILE A 131 3.65 -7.04 6.48
N LEU A 132 4.87 -7.56 6.60
CA LEU A 132 5.65 -8.11 5.51
C LEU A 132 5.39 -9.60 5.42
N THR A 133 5.07 -10.09 4.23
CA THR A 133 4.74 -11.50 4.00
C THR A 133 5.48 -12.07 2.80
N ALA A 134 5.85 -13.35 2.90
CA ALA A 134 6.42 -14.12 1.80
C ALA A 134 5.59 -15.38 1.55
N ALA A 135 5.22 -15.63 0.30
CA ALA A 135 4.49 -16.82 -0.10
C ALA A 135 5.23 -17.53 -1.24
N PRO A 136 5.27 -18.88 -1.29
CA PRO A 136 5.83 -19.60 -2.43
C PRO A 136 5.22 -19.12 -3.74
N LEU A 137 5.99 -19.10 -4.82
CA LEU A 137 5.49 -18.71 -6.17
C LEU A 137 4.40 -19.67 -6.66
N GLU A 138 4.55 -20.96 -6.36
CA GLU A 138 3.51 -21.98 -6.56
C GLU A 138 2.47 -21.87 -5.45
N ARG A 139 1.55 -20.92 -5.60
CA ARG A 139 0.55 -20.66 -4.57
C ARG A 139 -0.61 -21.62 -4.67
N PRO A 140 -1.21 -22.02 -3.52
CA PRO A 140 -2.53 -22.61 -3.50
C PRO A 140 -3.55 -21.68 -4.16
N GLN A 141 -4.47 -22.24 -4.95
CA GLN A 141 -5.58 -21.46 -5.48
C GLN A 141 -6.37 -20.81 -4.34
N GLY A 142 -6.73 -19.52 -4.51
CA GLY A 142 -7.54 -18.79 -3.53
C GLY A 142 -6.79 -18.20 -2.34
N LEU A 143 -5.45 -18.17 -2.35
CA LEU A 143 -4.68 -17.49 -1.31
C LEU A 143 -4.93 -15.98 -1.33
N ASP A 144 -5.67 -15.49 -0.34
CA ASP A 144 -5.95 -14.07 -0.10
C ASP A 144 -5.22 -13.60 1.17
N ILE A 145 -3.95 -13.20 1.01
CA ILE A 145 -3.12 -12.68 2.11
C ILE A 145 -3.74 -11.43 2.70
N ASN A 146 -4.19 -10.48 1.85
CA ASN A 146 -4.78 -9.23 2.31
C ASN A 146 -6.04 -9.45 3.13
N GLY A 147 -6.96 -10.29 2.65
CA GLY A 147 -8.18 -10.61 3.39
C GLY A 147 -7.91 -11.36 4.69
N TRP A 148 -6.92 -12.27 4.71
CA TRP A 148 -6.52 -12.95 5.94
C TRP A 148 -5.95 -11.98 6.97
N LEU A 149 -4.99 -11.13 6.57
CA LEU A 149 -4.38 -10.13 7.45
C LEU A 149 -5.41 -9.11 7.96
N SER A 150 -6.29 -8.62 7.08
CA SER A 150 -7.34 -7.68 7.47
C SER A 150 -8.27 -8.24 8.55
N LYS A 151 -8.55 -9.54 8.52
CA LYS A 151 -9.30 -10.23 9.59
C LYS A 151 -8.52 -10.31 10.90
N GLN A 152 -7.21 -10.60 10.85
CA GLN A 152 -6.38 -10.64 12.05
C GLN A 152 -6.25 -9.26 12.71
N VAL A 153 -6.01 -8.24 11.90
CA VAL A 153 -5.86 -6.83 12.33
C VAL A 153 -7.21 -6.21 12.71
N ARG A 154 -8.33 -6.76 12.20
CA ARG A 154 -9.68 -6.15 12.27
C ARG A 154 -9.73 -4.76 11.62
N SER A 155 -8.89 -4.53 10.63
CA SER A 155 -8.82 -3.32 9.84
C SER A 155 -8.51 -3.65 8.39
N GLU A 156 -8.91 -2.78 7.47
CA GLU A 156 -8.67 -2.96 6.05
C GLU A 156 -7.28 -2.49 5.66
N GLY A 157 -6.42 -3.44 5.25
CA GLY A 157 -5.12 -3.15 4.68
C GLY A 157 -5.14 -3.02 3.16
N THR A 158 -4.08 -2.45 2.62
CA THR A 158 -3.79 -2.48 1.18
C THR A 158 -2.45 -3.16 0.93
N THR A 159 -2.43 -4.17 0.06
CA THR A 159 -1.24 -4.97 -0.20
C THR A 159 -0.58 -4.55 -1.51
N ARG A 160 0.75 -4.43 -1.47
CA ARG A 160 1.61 -4.23 -2.64
C ARG A 160 2.72 -5.26 -2.66
N TYR A 161 3.17 -5.64 -3.85
CA TYR A 161 4.42 -6.38 -3.97
C TYR A 161 5.58 -5.54 -3.45
N PHE A 162 6.55 -6.17 -2.82
CA PHE A 162 7.68 -5.48 -2.20
C PHE A 162 8.46 -4.64 -3.21
N HIS A 163 8.73 -5.17 -4.42
CA HIS A 163 9.41 -4.41 -5.47
C HIS A 163 8.64 -3.16 -5.92
N VAL A 164 7.30 -3.13 -5.78
CA VAL A 164 6.50 -1.92 -6.04
C VAL A 164 6.76 -0.87 -4.98
N VAL A 165 6.86 -1.27 -3.71
CA VAL A 165 7.17 -0.34 -2.60
C VAL A 165 8.59 0.21 -2.75
N GLU A 166 9.57 -0.63 -3.12
CA GLU A 166 10.94 -0.21 -3.41
C GLU A 166 10.98 0.81 -4.55
N GLU A 167 10.28 0.55 -5.65
CA GLU A 167 10.25 1.44 -6.80
C GLU A 167 9.54 2.77 -6.49
N VAL A 168 8.43 2.73 -5.74
CA VAL A 168 7.76 3.95 -5.26
C VAL A 168 8.69 4.80 -4.39
N ALA A 169 9.43 4.19 -3.47
CA ALA A 169 10.41 4.91 -2.66
C ALA A 169 11.55 5.50 -3.51
N ARG A 170 12.03 4.75 -4.51
CA ARG A 170 13.06 5.23 -5.46
C ARG A 170 12.56 6.45 -6.26
N LEU A 171 11.34 6.38 -6.78
CA LEU A 171 10.73 7.48 -7.56
C LEU A 171 10.49 8.73 -6.71
N LEU A 172 10.17 8.57 -5.42
CA LEU A 172 10.01 9.69 -4.49
C LEU A 172 11.35 10.39 -4.14
N ARG A 173 12.49 9.70 -4.28
CA ARG A 173 13.80 10.33 -4.06
C ARG A 173 14.16 11.31 -5.20
N GLY A 174 13.74 11.04 -6.42
CA GLY A 174 14.06 11.79 -7.64
C GLY A 174 15.17 11.14 -8.41
#